data_f71a1418f5ad889c623686ffa93d73aa
#
_entry.id   f71a1418f5ad889c623686ffa93d73aa
#
_cell.length_a   1.000
_cell.length_b   1.000
_cell.length_c   1.000
_cell.angle_alpha   90.00
_cell.angle_beta   90.00
_cell.angle_gamma   90.00
#
_symmetry.space_group_name_H-M   'P 1'
#
loop_
_entity.id
_entity.type
_entity.pdbx_description
1 polymer ?
#
loop_
_entity_poly.entity_id
_entity_poly.type
_entity_poly.pdbx_seq_one_letter_code
_entity_poly.pdbx_strand_id
1 'polypeptide(L)'
;MKSNVVGTLLGLALAASTLASQAAEVTLTGWAFGNGNNVQSGGLGVQSGSYNGPAGGFRGTLAAAGLFNTRTFQTYCIELEESFYFSTDAMTGYGIELGSSYFQARRMLSGNRPEGAVVAERLGQLVSWAAADATRVDSAAESTAMQLAMWNIVYDSDWSATASTAAAMFSDLSSYAVSATQMLQAASATANRYDVYALTRSGKQDFLLTSLRVPEPGSVALVGTALAGLLLARRRRA
;
A
#
# COMPACT_ATOMS: atom_id res chain seq x y z
N MET A 1 -7.17 -14.13 -63.64
CA MET A 1 -7.31 -14.81 -62.32
C MET A 1 -6.89 -13.83 -61.25
N LYS A 2 -7.86 -13.30 -60.45
CA LYS A 2 -7.60 -12.36 -59.37
C LYS A 2 -7.56 -13.15 -58.05
N SER A 3 -6.37 -13.18 -57.41
CA SER A 3 -6.18 -13.84 -56.12
C SER A 3 -6.55 -12.86 -55.00
N ASN A 4 -7.61 -13.18 -54.27
CA ASN A 4 -8.01 -12.46 -53.05
C ASN A 4 -7.21 -12.97 -51.85
N VAL A 5 -6.30 -12.15 -51.37
CA VAL A 5 -5.60 -12.39 -50.10
C VAL A 5 -6.51 -11.89 -48.94
N VAL A 6 -7.16 -12.81 -48.27
CA VAL A 6 -7.91 -12.52 -47.02
C VAL A 6 -6.88 -12.44 -45.90
N GLY A 7 -6.61 -11.25 -45.44
CA GLY A 7 -5.78 -10.99 -44.27
C GLY A 7 -6.58 -11.23 -42.97
N THR A 8 -6.27 -12.30 -42.27
CA THR A 8 -6.82 -12.58 -40.94
C THR A 8 -6.08 -11.73 -39.90
N LEU A 9 -6.71 -10.67 -39.42
CA LEU A 9 -6.27 -9.88 -38.26
C LEU A 9 -6.57 -10.68 -36.97
N LEU A 10 -5.53 -11.28 -36.40
CA LEU A 10 -5.61 -11.84 -35.06
C LEU A 10 -5.58 -10.68 -34.06
N GLY A 11 -6.73 -10.28 -33.52
CA GLY A 11 -6.85 -9.34 -32.45
C GLY A 11 -6.36 -9.98 -31.15
N LEU A 12 -5.26 -9.48 -30.60
CA LEU A 12 -4.82 -9.80 -29.24
C LEU A 12 -5.77 -9.07 -28.26
N ALA A 13 -6.73 -9.78 -27.70
CA ALA A 13 -7.52 -9.27 -26.58
C ALA A 13 -6.64 -9.28 -25.33
N LEU A 14 -6.16 -8.10 -24.90
CA LEU A 14 -5.66 -7.91 -23.55
C LEU A 14 -6.86 -8.10 -22.60
N ALA A 15 -6.91 -9.24 -21.93
CA ALA A 15 -7.81 -9.43 -20.81
C ALA A 15 -7.32 -8.56 -19.66
N ALA A 16 -7.89 -7.35 -19.50
CA ALA A 16 -7.80 -6.60 -18.27
C ALA A 16 -8.53 -7.43 -17.21
N SER A 17 -7.80 -8.16 -16.38
CA SER A 17 -8.33 -8.82 -15.20
C SER A 17 -8.76 -7.73 -14.24
N THR A 18 -10.05 -7.41 -14.22
CA THR A 18 -10.68 -6.67 -13.13
C THR A 18 -10.48 -7.53 -11.87
N LEU A 19 -9.63 -7.07 -10.96
CA LEU A 19 -9.57 -7.64 -9.61
C LEU A 19 -10.95 -7.40 -8.98
N ALA A 20 -11.82 -8.42 -9.03
CA ALA A 20 -13.04 -8.40 -8.23
C ALA A 20 -12.60 -8.20 -6.77
N SER A 21 -13.25 -7.28 -6.07
CA SER A 21 -13.01 -7.07 -4.64
C SER A 21 -13.14 -8.42 -3.94
N GLN A 22 -12.02 -8.92 -3.41
CA GLN A 22 -12.00 -10.19 -2.71
C GLN A 22 -12.46 -9.94 -1.28
N ALA A 23 -13.49 -10.65 -0.84
CA ALA A 23 -13.92 -10.61 0.54
C ALA A 23 -12.82 -11.18 1.44
N ALA A 24 -12.53 -10.49 2.53
CA ALA A 24 -11.55 -10.88 3.52
C ALA A 24 -12.14 -10.81 4.93
N GLU A 25 -11.62 -11.66 5.82
CA GLU A 25 -11.89 -11.63 7.25
C GLU A 25 -10.59 -11.27 7.97
N VAL A 26 -10.67 -10.31 8.87
CA VAL A 26 -9.53 -9.79 9.61
C VAL A 26 -9.75 -9.99 11.09
N THR A 27 -8.80 -10.61 11.79
CA THR A 27 -8.79 -10.69 13.25
C THR A 27 -7.53 -10.03 13.77
N LEU A 28 -7.67 -8.91 14.48
CA LEU A 28 -6.55 -8.23 15.12
C LEU A 28 -6.52 -8.59 16.60
N THR A 29 -5.47 -9.30 17.00
CA THR A 29 -5.34 -9.89 18.35
C THR A 29 -4.54 -9.02 19.31
N GLY A 30 -3.88 -7.97 18.83
CA GLY A 30 -3.10 -7.05 19.66
C GLY A 30 -2.07 -6.25 18.86
N TRP A 31 -1.27 -5.53 19.59
CA TRP A 31 -0.14 -4.78 19.07
C TRP A 31 0.96 -5.72 18.58
N ALA A 32 1.65 -5.33 17.51
CA ALA A 32 2.74 -6.14 16.94
C ALA A 32 4.00 -6.12 17.82
N PHE A 33 4.33 -4.96 18.40
CA PHE A 33 5.59 -4.69 19.09
C PHE A 33 5.38 -4.09 20.51
N GLY A 34 4.46 -4.66 21.28
CA GLY A 34 4.04 -4.06 22.56
C GLY A 34 2.94 -3.04 22.35
N ASN A 35 2.47 -2.40 23.43
CA ASN A 35 1.41 -1.42 23.36
C ASN A 35 1.84 -0.21 22.52
N GLY A 36 0.92 0.30 21.70
CA GLY A 36 1.14 1.55 20.98
C GLY A 36 1.35 2.72 21.94
N ASN A 37 2.21 3.65 21.54
CA ASN A 37 2.43 4.86 22.31
C ASN A 37 1.44 5.96 21.92
N ASN A 38 1.07 6.80 22.86
CA ASN A 38 0.20 7.94 22.60
C ASN A 38 0.93 8.97 21.75
N VAL A 39 0.25 9.43 20.72
CA VAL A 39 0.69 10.46 19.79
C VAL A 39 -0.36 11.56 19.70
N GLN A 40 0.04 12.73 19.24
CA GLN A 40 -0.85 13.84 18.98
C GLN A 40 -0.56 14.37 17.58
N SER A 41 -1.29 13.82 16.62
CA SER A 41 -1.15 14.15 15.22
C SER A 41 -2.24 15.11 14.77
N GLY A 42 -1.90 16.03 13.89
CA GLY A 42 -2.83 16.97 13.30
C GLY A 42 -2.39 17.42 11.93
N GLY A 43 -3.24 18.16 11.24
CA GLY A 43 -2.96 18.75 9.94
C GLY A 43 -4.24 19.00 9.16
N LEU A 44 -4.13 19.74 8.07
CA LEU A 44 -5.25 20.17 7.23
C LEU A 44 -5.87 19.03 6.40
N GLY A 45 -5.17 17.90 6.29
CA GLY A 45 -5.64 16.73 5.52
C GLY A 45 -6.51 15.76 6.31
N VAL A 46 -6.66 15.95 7.63
CA VAL A 46 -7.44 15.08 8.51
C VAL A 46 -8.81 15.72 8.75
N GLN A 47 -9.89 15.01 8.45
CA GLN A 47 -11.25 15.55 8.59
C GLN A 47 -11.58 15.94 10.05
N SER A 48 -11.06 15.24 11.04
CA SER A 48 -11.24 15.52 12.46
C SER A 48 -10.33 16.64 12.99
N GLY A 49 -9.40 17.15 12.17
CA GLY A 49 -8.45 18.18 12.58
C GLY A 49 -7.29 17.68 13.43
N SER A 50 -7.46 16.62 14.24
CA SER A 50 -6.41 16.05 15.06
C SER A 50 -6.72 14.61 15.47
N TYR A 51 -5.67 13.82 15.71
CA TYR A 51 -5.73 12.51 16.33
C TYR A 51 -4.96 12.54 17.65
N ASN A 52 -5.55 12.03 18.72
CA ASN A 52 -4.91 11.86 20.02
C ASN A 52 -5.20 10.46 20.53
N GLY A 53 -4.18 9.62 20.58
CA GLY A 53 -4.35 8.22 20.98
C GLY A 53 -3.15 7.35 20.70
N PRO A 54 -3.26 6.04 20.97
CA PRO A 54 -2.16 5.11 20.75
C PRO A 54 -1.96 4.81 19.26
N ALA A 55 -0.70 4.84 18.82
CA ALA A 55 -0.29 4.54 17.46
C ALA A 55 0.75 3.42 17.42
N GLY A 56 0.69 2.59 16.39
CA GLY A 56 1.62 1.48 16.18
C GLY A 56 1.06 0.39 15.29
N GLY A 57 1.86 -0.62 15.01
CA GLY A 57 1.46 -1.77 14.21
C GLY A 57 0.66 -2.80 14.99
N PHE A 58 -0.15 -3.54 14.26
CA PHE A 58 -1.03 -4.58 14.79
C PHE A 58 -0.63 -5.94 14.25
N ARG A 59 -0.92 -6.99 15.00
CA ARG A 59 -0.78 -8.38 14.58
C ARG A 59 -2.13 -9.08 14.57
N GLY A 60 -2.30 -10.00 13.64
CA GLY A 60 -3.52 -10.77 13.55
C GLY A 60 -3.47 -11.84 12.47
N THR A 61 -4.64 -12.27 12.07
CA THR A 61 -4.83 -13.21 10.95
C THR A 61 -5.69 -12.56 9.88
N LEU A 62 -5.34 -12.84 8.65
CA LEU A 62 -6.11 -12.51 7.46
C LEU A 62 -6.59 -13.82 6.84
N ALA A 63 -7.90 -13.99 6.69
CA ALA A 63 -8.48 -15.05 5.89
C ALA A 63 -9.02 -14.45 4.59
N ALA A 64 -8.35 -14.76 3.48
CA ALA A 64 -8.69 -14.28 2.15
C ALA A 64 -8.43 -15.36 1.12
N ALA A 65 -9.00 -15.21 -0.07
CA ALA A 65 -8.73 -16.07 -1.22
C ALA A 65 -7.64 -15.45 -2.12
N GLY A 66 -7.11 -16.25 -3.04
CA GLY A 66 -6.19 -15.79 -4.08
C GLY A 66 -4.81 -15.40 -3.58
N LEU A 67 -4.30 -14.24 -3.98
CA LEU A 67 -2.95 -13.76 -3.69
C LEU A 67 -2.65 -13.67 -2.19
N PHE A 68 -3.66 -13.45 -1.37
CA PHE A 68 -3.52 -13.20 0.05
C PHE A 68 -3.98 -14.35 0.95
N ASN A 69 -3.96 -15.56 0.52
CA ASN A 69 -4.34 -16.76 1.29
C ASN A 69 -4.30 -16.57 2.81
N THR A 70 -5.06 -17.35 3.55
CA THR A 70 -5.12 -17.29 5.02
C THR A 70 -3.72 -17.33 5.64
N ARG A 71 -3.36 -16.30 6.41
CA ARG A 71 -2.05 -16.13 7.03
C ARG A 71 -2.08 -15.24 8.27
N THR A 72 -1.07 -15.38 9.12
CA THR A 72 -0.72 -14.33 10.09
C THR A 72 -0.14 -13.13 9.35
N PHE A 73 -0.44 -11.93 9.81
CA PHE A 73 0.09 -10.71 9.23
C PHE A 73 0.29 -9.62 10.27
N GLN A 74 1.11 -8.66 9.91
CA GLN A 74 1.24 -7.38 10.61
C GLN A 74 0.71 -6.28 9.71
N THR A 75 0.09 -5.29 10.32
CA THR A 75 -0.52 -4.19 9.59
C THR A 75 -0.46 -2.89 10.39
N TYR A 76 -0.79 -1.81 9.73
CA TYR A 76 -0.87 -0.45 10.26
C TYR A 76 -2.14 0.21 9.74
N CYS A 77 -2.65 1.21 10.48
CA CYS A 77 -3.74 2.06 10.00
C CYS A 77 -3.28 2.91 8.81
N ILE A 78 -4.13 3.05 7.79
CA ILE A 78 -3.88 3.92 6.64
C ILE A 78 -4.83 5.12 6.58
N GLU A 79 -5.57 5.34 7.65
CA GLU A 79 -6.45 6.50 7.83
C GLU A 79 -6.51 6.91 9.31
N LEU A 80 -7.09 8.09 9.57
CA LEU A 80 -7.29 8.66 10.91
C LEU A 80 -8.77 8.92 11.23
N GLU A 81 -9.64 8.67 10.28
CA GLU A 81 -11.06 9.03 10.35
C GLU A 81 -11.92 7.96 11.02
N GLU A 82 -11.46 6.71 11.02
CA GLU A 82 -12.20 5.57 11.54
C GLU A 82 -11.43 4.85 12.65
N SER A 83 -12.10 3.99 13.41
CA SER A 83 -11.52 3.26 14.53
C SER A 83 -11.89 1.78 14.52
N PHE A 84 -11.13 0.99 15.27
CA PHE A 84 -11.44 -0.41 15.54
C PHE A 84 -11.14 -0.76 16.99
N TYR A 85 -11.55 -1.95 17.40
CA TYR A 85 -11.22 -2.55 18.69
C TYR A 85 -10.58 -3.91 18.49
N PHE A 86 -9.61 -4.27 19.31
CA PHE A 86 -9.09 -5.63 19.33
C PHE A 86 -10.19 -6.61 19.71
N SER A 87 -10.28 -7.71 18.95
CA SER A 87 -11.27 -8.76 19.17
C SER A 87 -10.66 -10.12 18.83
N THR A 88 -11.15 -11.15 19.49
CA THR A 88 -10.89 -12.55 19.09
C THR A 88 -11.78 -12.98 17.93
N ASP A 89 -12.84 -12.24 17.67
CA ASP A 89 -13.78 -12.53 16.60
C ASP A 89 -13.29 -11.91 15.29
N ALA A 90 -13.49 -12.65 14.21
CA ALA A 90 -13.14 -12.18 12.89
C ALA A 90 -14.02 -11.00 12.47
N MET A 91 -13.40 -9.92 12.04
CA MET A 91 -14.08 -8.82 11.39
C MET A 91 -14.30 -9.17 9.93
N THR A 92 -15.55 -9.47 9.57
CA THR A 92 -15.94 -9.86 8.20
C THR A 92 -16.26 -8.66 7.33
N GLY A 93 -16.31 -8.88 6.01
CA GLY A 93 -16.76 -7.88 5.04
C GLY A 93 -15.70 -6.84 4.68
N TYR A 94 -14.42 -7.10 4.96
CA TYR A 94 -13.33 -6.32 4.38
C TYR A 94 -13.18 -6.64 2.89
N GLY A 95 -12.96 -5.59 2.09
CA GLY A 95 -12.50 -5.70 0.71
C GLY A 95 -10.99 -5.53 0.63
N ILE A 96 -10.38 -6.08 -0.42
CA ILE A 96 -8.97 -5.83 -0.75
C ILE A 96 -8.96 -4.99 -2.01
N GLU A 97 -8.40 -3.79 -1.91
CA GLU A 97 -8.30 -2.83 -3.01
C GLU A 97 -6.84 -2.55 -3.35
N LEU A 98 -6.56 -2.28 -4.63
CA LEU A 98 -5.24 -1.80 -5.02
C LEU A 98 -4.97 -0.43 -4.38
N GLY A 99 -3.82 -0.28 -3.70
CA GLY A 99 -3.51 0.91 -2.93
C GLY A 99 -3.57 2.20 -3.75
N SER A 100 -3.05 2.19 -4.98
CA SER A 100 -3.12 3.38 -5.85
C SER A 100 -4.55 3.83 -6.13
N SER A 101 -5.47 2.91 -6.33
CA SER A 101 -6.90 3.21 -6.55
C SER A 101 -7.57 3.71 -5.27
N TYR A 102 -7.33 3.05 -4.14
CA TYR A 102 -7.85 3.43 -2.84
C TYR A 102 -7.43 4.86 -2.45
N PHE A 103 -6.12 5.16 -2.48
CA PHE A 103 -5.63 6.48 -2.10
C PHE A 103 -6.06 7.56 -3.10
N GLN A 104 -6.20 7.24 -4.40
CA GLN A 104 -6.73 8.17 -5.38
C GLN A 104 -8.18 8.54 -5.10
N ALA A 105 -9.02 7.58 -4.72
CA ALA A 105 -10.40 7.82 -4.33
C ALA A 105 -10.48 8.72 -3.07
N ARG A 106 -9.64 8.48 -2.06
CA ARG A 106 -9.55 9.30 -0.84
C ARG A 106 -9.07 10.73 -1.15
N ARG A 107 -8.12 10.91 -2.05
CA ARG A 107 -7.69 12.23 -2.53
C ARG A 107 -8.83 13.03 -3.15
N MET A 108 -9.66 12.39 -3.96
CA MET A 108 -10.82 13.05 -4.60
C MET A 108 -11.84 13.57 -3.58
N LEU A 109 -11.92 12.97 -2.40
CA LEU A 109 -12.81 13.41 -1.33
C LEU A 109 -12.28 14.63 -0.56
N SER A 110 -10.96 14.77 -0.41
CA SER A 110 -10.33 15.81 0.43
C SER A 110 -9.54 16.88 -0.34
N GLY A 111 -9.25 16.67 -1.63
CA GLY A 111 -8.63 17.66 -2.52
C GLY A 111 -7.13 17.94 -2.35
N ASN A 112 -6.56 17.69 -1.17
CA ASN A 112 -5.19 18.11 -0.84
C ASN A 112 -4.22 16.96 -0.59
N ARG A 113 -4.67 15.70 -0.63
CA ARG A 113 -3.82 14.53 -0.43
C ARG A 113 -2.93 14.27 -1.65
N PRO A 114 -1.76 13.62 -1.48
CA PRO A 114 -0.91 13.21 -2.61
C PRO A 114 -1.67 12.28 -3.57
N GLU A 115 -1.16 12.15 -4.79
CA GLU A 115 -1.72 11.24 -5.79
C GLU A 115 -1.63 9.78 -5.32
N GLY A 116 -2.69 9.00 -5.58
CA GLY A 116 -2.80 7.64 -5.08
C GLY A 116 -1.65 6.72 -5.49
N ALA A 117 -1.13 6.88 -6.71
CA ALA A 117 0.04 6.14 -7.18
C ALA A 117 1.33 6.53 -6.40
N VAL A 118 1.48 7.83 -6.08
CA VAL A 118 2.61 8.33 -5.29
C VAL A 118 2.54 7.81 -3.86
N VAL A 119 1.36 7.82 -3.24
CA VAL A 119 1.16 7.26 -1.89
C VAL A 119 1.51 5.77 -1.86
N ALA A 120 0.99 4.99 -2.80
CA ALA A 120 1.26 3.55 -2.88
C ALA A 120 2.76 3.26 -3.09
N GLU A 121 3.44 4.02 -3.95
CA GLU A 121 4.88 3.88 -4.18
C GLU A 121 5.68 4.19 -2.90
N ARG A 122 5.39 5.29 -2.23
CA ARG A 122 6.09 5.72 -1.00
C ARG A 122 5.85 4.77 0.17
N LEU A 123 4.62 4.25 0.35
CA LEU A 123 4.33 3.22 1.35
C LEU A 123 5.11 1.94 1.05
N GLY A 124 5.19 1.54 -0.22
CA GLY A 124 6.01 0.42 -0.65
C GLY A 124 7.50 0.63 -0.38
N GLN A 125 8.04 1.84 -0.57
CA GLN A 125 9.41 2.20 -0.21
C GLN A 125 9.64 2.10 1.31
N LEU A 126 8.72 2.63 2.12
CA LEU A 126 8.79 2.58 3.58
C LEU A 126 8.77 1.14 4.09
N VAL A 127 7.86 0.30 3.59
CA VAL A 127 7.81 -1.13 3.91
C VAL A 127 9.09 -1.84 3.45
N SER A 128 9.61 -1.51 2.27
CA SER A 128 10.86 -2.10 1.75
C SER A 128 12.05 -1.76 2.63
N TRP A 129 12.12 -0.52 3.10
CA TRP A 129 13.14 -0.08 4.04
C TRP A 129 13.02 -0.84 5.37
N ALA A 130 11.84 -0.93 5.96
CA ALA A 130 11.62 -1.65 7.22
C ALA A 130 11.94 -3.14 7.09
N ALA A 131 11.49 -3.80 6.02
CA ALA A 131 11.68 -5.23 5.80
C ALA A 131 13.12 -5.63 5.42
N ALA A 132 13.98 -4.68 5.07
CA ALA A 132 15.39 -4.97 4.74
C ALA A 132 16.22 -5.38 5.96
N ASP A 133 15.78 -5.00 7.17
CA ASP A 133 16.44 -5.36 8.43
C ASP A 133 15.38 -5.43 9.54
N ALA A 134 15.22 -6.61 10.14
CA ALA A 134 14.20 -6.88 11.16
C ALA A 134 14.38 -6.05 12.45
N THR A 135 15.54 -5.45 12.65
CA THR A 135 15.82 -4.58 13.82
C THR A 135 15.39 -3.13 13.61
N ARG A 136 14.91 -2.76 12.45
CA ARG A 136 14.47 -1.38 12.15
C ARG A 136 13.12 -1.02 12.76
N VAL A 137 12.29 -2.02 12.96
CA VAL A 137 10.99 -1.89 13.62
C VAL A 137 10.79 -3.13 14.49
N ASP A 138 11.33 -3.13 15.70
CA ASP A 138 11.25 -4.25 16.64
C ASP A 138 10.77 -3.85 18.05
N SER A 139 10.53 -2.55 18.27
CA SER A 139 10.03 -1.99 19.53
C SER A 139 8.72 -1.22 19.35
N ALA A 140 8.01 -0.99 20.47
CA ALA A 140 6.81 -0.15 20.47
C ALA A 140 7.08 1.28 19.99
N ALA A 141 8.24 1.85 20.34
CA ALA A 141 8.62 3.21 19.92
C ALA A 141 8.82 3.31 18.39
N GLU A 142 9.54 2.35 17.81
CA GLU A 142 9.77 2.31 16.36
C GLU A 142 8.48 1.99 15.60
N SER A 143 7.65 1.09 16.13
CA SER A 143 6.34 0.79 15.56
C SER A 143 5.42 2.02 15.57
N THR A 144 5.48 2.83 16.63
CA THR A 144 4.77 4.11 16.69
C THR A 144 5.30 5.10 15.64
N ALA A 145 6.63 5.23 15.53
CA ALA A 145 7.25 6.07 14.52
C ALA A 145 6.90 5.62 13.09
N MET A 146 6.87 4.31 12.85
CA MET A 146 6.45 3.72 11.56
C MET A 146 4.99 4.08 11.22
N GLN A 147 4.08 4.04 12.20
CA GLN A 147 2.70 4.46 12.02
C GLN A 147 2.59 5.95 11.65
N LEU A 148 3.35 6.82 12.33
CA LEU A 148 3.41 8.25 12.00
C LEU A 148 3.97 8.50 10.59
N ALA A 149 5.00 7.75 10.20
CA ALA A 149 5.57 7.82 8.87
C ALA A 149 4.56 7.41 7.79
N MET A 150 3.75 6.37 8.03
CA MET A 150 2.67 5.97 7.12
C MET A 150 1.61 7.05 6.99
N TRP A 151 1.16 7.63 8.08
CA TRP A 151 0.18 8.72 8.03
C TRP A 151 0.73 9.95 7.31
N ASN A 152 2.00 10.33 7.54
CA ASN A 152 2.62 11.39 6.76
C ASN A 152 2.53 11.12 5.26
N ILE A 153 2.91 9.92 4.80
CA ILE A 153 2.83 9.55 3.37
C ILE A 153 1.41 9.63 2.82
N VAL A 154 0.40 9.22 3.62
CA VAL A 154 -1.01 9.21 3.19
C VAL A 154 -1.60 10.62 3.13
N TYR A 155 -1.24 11.48 4.07
CA TYR A 155 -1.85 12.80 4.22
C TYR A 155 -0.98 13.94 3.71
N ASP A 156 0.34 13.72 3.50
CA ASP A 156 1.30 14.76 3.14
C ASP A 156 2.27 14.30 2.03
N SER A 157 3.00 15.24 1.50
CA SER A 157 4.00 15.00 0.45
C SER A 157 5.42 15.37 0.84
N ASP A 158 5.66 15.88 2.04
CA ASP A 158 6.90 16.55 2.44
C ASP A 158 7.98 15.63 3.03
N TRP A 159 7.72 14.35 3.27
CA TRP A 159 8.62 13.41 3.91
C TRP A 159 9.07 13.82 5.32
N SER A 160 8.20 14.52 6.08
CA SER A 160 8.49 14.98 7.43
C SER A 160 7.28 14.92 8.34
N ALA A 161 7.33 14.11 9.38
CA ALA A 161 6.29 14.06 10.39
C ALA A 161 6.39 15.20 11.43
N THR A 162 7.48 15.97 11.41
CA THR A 162 7.73 17.10 12.33
C THR A 162 7.44 18.45 11.70
N ALA A 163 7.21 18.53 10.40
CA ALA A 163 7.03 19.81 9.70
C ALA A 163 5.74 20.47 10.15
N SER A 164 5.87 21.66 10.68
CA SER A 164 4.77 22.54 11.06
C SER A 164 4.82 23.81 10.21
N THR A 165 4.73 23.65 8.88
CA THR A 165 4.62 24.78 7.95
C THR A 165 3.17 24.94 7.53
N ALA A 166 2.80 26.12 7.02
CA ALA A 166 1.47 26.34 6.46
C ALA A 166 1.14 25.40 5.28
N ALA A 167 2.13 24.75 4.72
CA ALA A 167 2.01 23.76 3.64
C ALA A 167 1.95 22.31 4.17
N ALA A 168 2.31 22.05 5.43
CA ALA A 168 2.27 20.71 6.02
C ALA A 168 0.81 20.28 6.21
N MET A 169 0.49 19.13 5.63
CA MET A 169 -0.83 18.49 5.72
C MET A 169 -0.94 17.51 6.87
N PHE A 170 0.20 17.07 7.41
CA PHE A 170 0.32 16.17 8.54
C PHE A 170 1.55 16.55 9.39
N SER A 171 1.36 16.60 10.70
CA SER A 171 2.45 16.73 11.67
C SER A 171 2.07 16.05 12.99
N ASP A 172 3.07 15.68 13.78
CA ASP A 172 2.88 15.10 15.09
C ASP A 172 3.74 15.80 16.15
N LEU A 173 3.19 16.02 17.32
CA LEU A 173 3.84 16.73 18.42
C LEU A 173 4.58 15.81 19.39
N SER A 174 4.48 14.50 19.24
CA SER A 174 5.18 13.53 20.08
C SER A 174 6.67 13.44 19.73
N SER A 175 7.45 12.91 20.67
CA SER A 175 8.88 12.65 20.41
C SER A 175 9.14 11.63 19.29
N TYR A 176 8.13 10.83 18.92
CA TYR A 176 8.23 9.82 17.85
C TYR A 176 8.25 10.43 16.46
N ALA A 177 7.80 11.68 16.29
CA ALA A 177 7.80 12.37 15.00
C ALA A 177 9.20 12.54 14.41
N VAL A 178 10.23 12.71 15.26
CA VAL A 178 11.63 12.79 14.82
C VAL A 178 12.08 11.47 14.20
N SER A 179 11.82 10.35 14.89
CA SER A 179 12.14 9.01 14.39
C SER A 179 11.35 8.69 13.10
N ALA A 180 10.08 9.07 13.04
CA ALA A 180 9.26 8.92 11.84
C ALA A 180 9.85 9.69 10.65
N THR A 181 10.31 10.92 10.86
CA THR A 181 10.99 11.72 9.83
C THR A 181 12.27 11.06 9.34
N GLN A 182 13.08 10.48 10.24
CA GLN A 182 14.28 9.74 9.87
C GLN A 182 13.94 8.49 9.03
N MET A 183 12.89 7.75 9.40
CA MET A 183 12.39 6.61 8.61
C MET A 183 11.92 7.03 7.21
N LEU A 184 11.18 8.13 7.12
CA LEU A 184 10.73 8.71 5.86
C LEU A 184 11.91 9.07 4.94
N GLN A 185 12.91 9.76 5.47
CA GLN A 185 14.10 10.14 4.72
C GLN A 185 14.90 8.93 4.23
N ALA A 186 15.08 7.92 5.08
CA ALA A 186 15.73 6.67 4.69
C ALA A 186 14.94 5.88 3.65
N ALA A 187 13.61 5.86 3.79
CA ALA A 187 12.71 5.20 2.84
C ALA A 187 12.72 5.88 1.47
N SER A 188 12.85 7.21 1.41
CA SER A 188 12.85 7.97 0.14
C SER A 188 13.97 7.55 -0.82
N ALA A 189 15.08 7.03 -0.29
CA ALA A 189 16.22 6.50 -1.06
C ALA A 189 16.13 4.98 -1.30
N THR A 190 15.06 4.32 -0.84
CA THR A 190 14.90 2.87 -0.92
C THR A 190 14.05 2.47 -2.13
N ALA A 191 14.53 1.49 -2.91
CA ALA A 191 13.75 0.95 -4.01
C ALA A 191 12.50 0.21 -3.49
N ASN A 192 11.34 0.50 -4.06
CA ASN A 192 10.11 -0.18 -3.70
C ASN A 192 10.10 -1.62 -4.22
N ARG A 193 9.92 -2.56 -3.30
CA ARG A 193 9.85 -4.01 -3.54
C ARG A 193 8.47 -4.60 -3.25
N TYR A 194 7.49 -3.78 -2.87
CA TYR A 194 6.16 -4.24 -2.48
C TYR A 194 5.06 -3.57 -3.29
N ASP A 195 4.07 -4.35 -3.67
CA ASP A 195 2.77 -3.84 -4.07
C ASP A 195 1.94 -3.55 -2.83
N VAL A 196 1.26 -2.42 -2.84
CA VAL A 196 0.47 -1.90 -1.73
C VAL A 196 -1.00 -2.08 -2.03
N TYR A 197 -1.73 -2.59 -1.05
CA TYR A 197 -3.18 -2.76 -1.06
C TYR A 197 -3.77 -2.17 0.23
N ALA A 198 -5.05 -1.86 0.19
CA ALA A 198 -5.84 -1.48 1.34
C ALA A 198 -6.83 -2.60 1.69
N LEU A 199 -6.92 -2.93 2.96
CA LEU A 199 -8.03 -3.68 3.54
C LEU A 199 -9.08 -2.66 3.95
N THR A 200 -10.23 -2.63 3.28
CA THR A 200 -11.23 -1.57 3.41
C THR A 200 -12.58 -2.11 3.87
N ARG A 201 -13.22 -1.39 4.78
CA ARG A 201 -14.59 -1.66 5.20
C ARG A 201 -15.28 -0.38 5.64
N SER A 202 -16.40 -0.03 5.02
CA SER A 202 -17.16 1.17 5.38
C SER A 202 -17.52 1.22 6.87
N GLY A 203 -17.20 2.33 7.54
CA GLY A 203 -17.44 2.56 8.95
C GLY A 203 -16.50 1.79 9.89
N LYS A 204 -15.37 1.32 9.39
CA LYS A 204 -14.31 0.64 10.15
C LYS A 204 -12.95 1.05 9.64
N GLN A 205 -11.98 1.06 10.55
CA GLN A 205 -10.58 1.35 10.26
C GLN A 205 -10.07 0.55 9.05
N ASP A 206 -9.46 1.25 8.11
CA ASP A 206 -8.78 0.66 6.98
C ASP A 206 -7.31 0.37 7.29
N PHE A 207 -6.79 -0.75 6.75
CA PHE A 207 -5.45 -1.25 7.08
C PHE A 207 -4.59 -1.46 5.84
N LEU A 208 -3.27 -1.31 6.03
CA LEU A 208 -2.27 -1.61 5.02
C LEU A 208 -2.14 -3.11 4.79
N LEU A 209 -2.12 -3.52 3.54
CA LEU A 209 -1.74 -4.86 3.14
C LEU A 209 -0.68 -4.78 2.04
N THR A 210 0.34 -5.64 2.09
CA THR A 210 1.43 -5.63 1.12
C THR A 210 1.73 -7.02 0.59
N SER A 211 2.21 -7.07 -0.65
CA SER A 211 2.73 -8.28 -1.30
C SER A 211 4.09 -7.97 -1.92
N LEU A 212 5.05 -8.89 -1.81
CA LEU A 212 6.32 -8.75 -2.52
C LEU A 212 6.06 -8.68 -4.03
N ARG A 213 6.67 -7.71 -4.68
CA ARG A 213 6.73 -7.68 -6.14
C ARG A 213 7.57 -8.85 -6.63
N VAL A 214 6.93 -9.79 -7.28
CA VAL A 214 7.64 -10.85 -7.99
C VAL A 214 8.04 -10.27 -9.34
N PRO A 215 9.35 -10.19 -9.67
CA PRO A 215 9.77 -9.81 -11.01
C PRO A 215 9.03 -10.71 -12.02
N GLU A 216 8.43 -10.12 -13.05
CA GLU A 216 7.78 -10.91 -14.09
C GLU A 216 8.78 -11.95 -14.60
N PRO A 217 8.40 -13.24 -14.60
CA PRO A 217 9.28 -14.26 -15.17
C PRO A 217 9.69 -13.81 -16.57
N GLY A 218 10.95 -13.99 -16.94
CA GLY A 218 11.45 -13.65 -18.28
C GLY A 218 10.68 -14.31 -19.44
N SER A 219 9.62 -15.04 -19.12
CA SER A 219 8.62 -15.60 -20.04
C SER A 219 7.98 -14.54 -20.97
N VAL A 220 7.74 -13.30 -20.48
CA VAL A 220 7.23 -12.21 -21.34
C VAL A 220 8.29 -11.81 -22.38
N ALA A 221 9.55 -11.70 -21.96
CA ALA A 221 10.67 -11.46 -22.88
C ALA A 221 10.88 -12.63 -23.84
N LEU A 222 10.75 -13.87 -23.37
CA LEU A 222 10.82 -15.08 -24.20
C LEU A 222 9.69 -15.16 -25.22
N VAL A 223 8.46 -14.86 -24.83
CA VAL A 223 7.32 -14.79 -25.75
C VAL A 223 7.52 -13.65 -26.77
N GLY A 224 7.97 -12.49 -26.33
CA GLY A 224 8.29 -11.36 -27.21
C GLY A 224 9.37 -11.70 -28.23
N THR A 225 10.45 -12.34 -27.81
CA THR A 225 11.54 -12.80 -28.71
C THR A 225 11.10 -13.92 -29.61
N ALA A 226 10.29 -14.86 -29.17
CA ALA A 226 9.72 -15.93 -30.00
C ALA A 226 8.80 -15.36 -31.08
N LEU A 227 7.92 -14.41 -30.75
CA LEU A 227 7.07 -13.74 -31.73
C LEU A 227 7.87 -12.92 -32.74
N ALA A 228 8.90 -12.21 -32.31
CA ALA A 228 9.80 -11.48 -33.21
C ALA A 228 10.55 -12.43 -34.16
N GLY A 229 11.03 -13.57 -33.67
CA GLY A 229 11.66 -14.62 -34.46
C GLY A 229 10.73 -15.22 -35.54
N LEU A 230 9.46 -15.46 -35.15
CA LEU A 230 8.44 -15.94 -36.08
C LEU A 230 8.12 -14.93 -37.20
N LEU A 231 8.03 -13.65 -36.88
CA LEU A 231 7.80 -12.58 -37.86
C LEU A 231 8.96 -12.44 -38.82
N LEU A 232 10.20 -12.54 -38.35
CA LEU A 232 11.40 -12.51 -39.19
C LEU A 232 11.51 -13.75 -40.10
N ALA A 233 11.18 -14.94 -39.59
CA ALA A 233 11.17 -16.17 -40.37
C ALA A 233 10.11 -16.15 -41.50
N ARG A 234 8.94 -15.55 -41.24
CA ARG A 234 7.88 -15.38 -42.24
C ARG A 234 8.28 -14.41 -43.35
N ARG A 235 9.01 -13.33 -43.04
CA ARG A 235 9.53 -12.36 -44.02
C ARG A 235 10.57 -12.96 -44.99
N ARG A 236 11.33 -13.98 -44.57
CA ARG A 236 12.33 -14.65 -45.40
C ARG A 236 11.73 -15.68 -46.36
N ARG A 237 10.47 -16.05 -46.22
CA ARG A 237 9.76 -17.02 -47.05
C ARG A 237 8.81 -16.37 -48.08
N ALA A 238 8.62 -15.07 -47.99
CA ALA A 238 7.89 -14.26 -48.97
C ALA A 238 8.85 -13.54 -49.93
#